data_b6d282560151215e601c91fb4e40680b
#
_entry.id   b6d282560151215e601c91fb4e40680b
#
_cell.length_a   1.000
_cell.length_b   1.000
_cell.length_c   1.000
_cell.angle_alpha   90.00
_cell.angle_beta   90.00
_cell.angle_gamma   90.00
#
_symmetry.space_group_name_H-M   'P 1'
#
loop_
_entity.id
_entity.type
_entity.pdbx_description
1 polymer ?
#
loop_
_entity_poly.entity_id
_entity_poly.type
_entity_poly.pdbx_seq_one_letter_code
_entity_poly.pdbx_strand_id
1 'polypeptide(L)'
;MKLHAQFEQELTNLGSGGAATVAVDASPRRITCDTLERTSLAVSFQRLHLATTELSSASAADLQRISKSLADRLTYLLEPISPIEVDAQECVVQMRSNPPHKDDDGRSYYELLVRRGGEIALVRYRKENGAARHQIPATVTREVLVRLVSDFGAVLD
;
A
#
# COMPACT_ATOMS: atom_id res chain seq x y z
N MET A 1 -5.00 -20.90 -5.31
CA MET A 1 -5.65 -19.86 -4.46
C MET A 1 -5.06 -18.52 -4.81
N LYS A 2 -5.89 -17.51 -5.00
CA LYS A 2 -5.43 -16.16 -5.31
C LYS A 2 -4.64 -15.55 -4.16
N LEU A 3 -3.74 -14.62 -4.48
CA LEU A 3 -2.85 -13.97 -3.51
C LEU A 3 -3.61 -13.39 -2.31
N HIS A 4 -4.69 -12.65 -2.55
CA HIS A 4 -5.47 -12.05 -1.46
C HIS A 4 -6.16 -13.09 -0.57
N ALA A 5 -6.58 -14.22 -1.12
CA ALA A 5 -7.19 -15.30 -0.34
C ALA A 5 -6.16 -16.00 0.55
N GLN A 6 -4.95 -16.21 0.05
CA GLN A 6 -3.84 -16.72 0.85
C GLN A 6 -3.44 -15.74 1.96
N PHE A 7 -3.42 -14.46 1.62
CA PHE A 7 -3.12 -13.40 2.59
C PHE A 7 -4.16 -13.36 3.71
N GLU A 8 -5.44 -13.42 3.36
CA GLU A 8 -6.54 -13.47 4.33
C GLU A 8 -6.41 -14.66 5.27
N GLN A 9 -6.07 -15.82 4.72
CA GLN A 9 -5.87 -17.04 5.51
C GLN A 9 -4.71 -16.88 6.49
N GLU A 10 -3.57 -16.36 6.06
CA GLU A 10 -2.43 -16.10 6.94
C GLU A 10 -2.76 -15.07 8.02
N LEU A 11 -3.45 -14.00 7.66
CA LEU A 11 -3.91 -12.99 8.62
C LEU A 11 -4.84 -13.59 9.67
N THR A 12 -5.78 -14.43 9.25
CA THR A 12 -6.72 -15.12 10.13
C THR A 12 -5.98 -16.09 11.06
N ASN A 13 -5.04 -16.86 10.54
CA ASN A 13 -4.25 -17.81 11.32
C ASN A 13 -3.40 -17.12 12.37
N LEU A 14 -2.88 -15.94 12.06
CA LEU A 14 -2.06 -15.15 12.98
C LEU A 14 -2.90 -14.57 14.13
N GLY A 15 -4.18 -14.30 13.88
CA GLY A 15 -5.12 -13.82 14.90
C GLY A 15 -4.83 -12.40 15.35
N SER A 16 -5.21 -12.11 16.62
CA SER A 16 -4.94 -10.83 17.28
C SER A 16 -3.59 -10.85 17.96
N GLY A 17 -2.98 -9.68 18.12
CA GLY A 17 -1.69 -9.57 18.80
C GLY A 17 -0.89 -8.34 18.42
N GLY A 18 0.36 -8.33 18.83
CA GLY A 18 1.32 -7.23 18.60
C GLY A 18 2.04 -7.33 17.25
N ALA A 19 3.28 -6.86 17.22
CA ALA A 19 4.07 -6.80 16.00
C ALA A 19 4.31 -8.18 15.39
N ALA A 20 4.00 -8.30 14.10
CA ALA A 20 4.28 -9.51 13.32
C ALA A 20 4.21 -9.19 11.83
N THR A 21 4.94 -9.93 11.02
CA THR A 21 4.89 -9.81 9.57
C THR A 21 3.97 -10.88 8.99
N VAL A 22 2.98 -10.45 8.21
CA VAL A 22 2.18 -11.35 7.38
C VAL A 22 2.85 -11.42 6.02
N ALA A 23 3.22 -12.60 5.57
CA ALA A 23 3.89 -12.78 4.29
C ALA A 23 3.28 -13.95 3.51
N VAL A 24 3.05 -13.75 2.21
CA VAL A 24 2.61 -14.79 1.28
C VAL A 24 3.50 -14.73 0.05
N ASP A 25 4.05 -15.87 -0.30
CA ASP A 25 4.85 -16.04 -1.51
C ASP A 25 4.06 -16.88 -2.51
N ALA A 26 3.59 -16.23 -3.55
CA ALA A 26 2.86 -16.86 -4.65
C ALA A 26 3.52 -16.44 -5.96
N SER A 27 4.74 -16.97 -6.20
CA SER A 27 5.58 -16.60 -7.34
C SER A 27 4.74 -16.43 -8.63
N PRO A 28 4.93 -15.35 -9.40
CA PRO A 28 6.02 -14.36 -9.32
C PRO A 28 5.78 -13.20 -8.34
N ARG A 29 4.76 -13.27 -7.49
CA ARG A 29 4.35 -12.20 -6.57
C ARG A 29 4.61 -12.59 -5.13
N ARG A 30 5.05 -11.63 -4.33
CA ARG A 30 5.18 -11.77 -2.88
C ARG A 30 4.55 -10.55 -2.22
N ILE A 31 3.64 -10.78 -1.29
CA ILE A 31 3.02 -9.74 -0.48
C ILE A 31 3.51 -9.83 0.96
N THR A 32 3.88 -8.70 1.55
CA THR A 32 4.24 -8.61 2.96
C THR A 32 3.53 -7.44 3.61
N CYS A 33 3.12 -7.62 4.85
CA CYS A 33 2.54 -6.55 5.66
C CYS A 33 3.19 -6.58 7.03
N ASP A 34 3.85 -5.48 7.39
CA ASP A 34 4.50 -5.34 8.69
C ASP A 34 3.48 -4.79 9.68
N THR A 35 2.76 -5.69 10.34
CA THR A 35 1.72 -5.32 11.30
C THR A 35 2.34 -4.94 12.64
N LEU A 36 1.76 -3.93 13.29
CA LEU A 36 2.13 -3.48 14.63
C LEU A 36 1.14 -3.99 15.66
N GLU A 37 -0.13 -4.00 15.31
CA GLU A 37 -1.20 -4.46 16.17
C GLU A 37 -2.33 -5.03 15.31
N ARG A 38 -2.90 -6.14 15.77
CA ARG A 38 -4.06 -6.77 15.14
C ARG A 38 -5.11 -7.02 16.19
N THR A 39 -6.33 -6.58 15.92
CA THR A 39 -7.52 -6.90 16.71
C THR A 39 -8.47 -7.74 15.86
N SER A 40 -9.60 -8.14 16.41
CA SER A 40 -10.63 -8.85 15.63
C SER A 40 -11.21 -8.02 14.48
N LEU A 41 -11.10 -6.68 14.55
CA LEU A 41 -11.71 -5.76 13.57
C LEU A 41 -10.71 -5.00 12.73
N ALA A 42 -9.53 -4.69 13.27
CA ALA A 42 -8.60 -3.75 12.66
C ALA A 42 -7.16 -4.26 12.67
N VAL A 43 -6.36 -3.69 11.77
CA VAL A 43 -4.92 -3.92 11.68
C VAL A 43 -4.22 -2.57 11.56
N SER A 44 -3.23 -2.34 12.41
CA SER A 44 -2.28 -1.24 12.26
C SER A 44 -0.99 -1.78 11.68
N PHE A 45 -0.47 -1.15 10.64
CA PHE A 45 0.73 -1.63 9.95
C PHE A 45 1.66 -0.48 9.55
N GLN A 46 2.95 -0.78 9.45
CA GLN A 46 3.96 0.16 8.98
C GLN A 46 4.01 0.22 7.46
N ARG A 47 3.86 -0.91 6.81
CA ARG A 47 4.03 -1.01 5.36
C ARG A 47 3.27 -2.21 4.80
N LEU A 48 2.60 -1.99 3.69
CA LEU A 48 2.09 -3.06 2.84
C LEU A 48 2.89 -3.04 1.54
N HIS A 49 3.49 -4.16 1.18
CA HIS A 49 4.45 -4.23 0.10
C HIS A 49 4.20 -5.44 -0.78
N LEU A 50 4.02 -5.21 -2.07
CA LEU A 50 3.99 -6.25 -3.08
C LEU A 50 5.27 -6.18 -3.91
N ALA A 51 6.00 -7.28 -3.99
CA ALA A 51 7.17 -7.44 -4.85
C ALA A 51 6.85 -8.42 -5.97
N THR A 52 7.29 -8.12 -7.20
CA THR A 52 7.07 -8.97 -8.35
C THR A 52 8.11 -8.77 -9.43
N THR A 53 8.45 -9.84 -10.15
CA THR A 53 9.33 -9.78 -11.32
C THR A 53 8.57 -9.30 -12.57
N GLU A 54 7.25 -9.22 -12.52
CA GLU A 54 6.41 -8.84 -13.67
C GLU A 54 6.62 -7.38 -14.12
N LEU A 55 7.18 -6.54 -13.24
CA LEU A 55 7.46 -5.13 -13.54
C LEU A 55 8.90 -4.88 -13.99
N SER A 56 9.74 -5.91 -14.12
CA SER A 56 11.17 -5.77 -14.40
C SER A 56 11.48 -5.07 -15.74
N SER A 57 10.58 -5.15 -16.70
CA SER A 57 10.71 -4.49 -18.01
C SER A 57 9.64 -3.42 -18.26
N ALA A 58 8.92 -3.00 -17.22
CA ALA A 58 7.85 -2.02 -17.35
C ALA A 58 8.42 -0.65 -17.76
N SER A 59 7.75 0.01 -18.70
CA SER A 59 8.04 1.39 -19.07
C SER A 59 7.40 2.37 -18.08
N ALA A 60 7.81 3.65 -18.15
CA ALA A 60 7.14 4.70 -17.38
C ALA A 60 5.64 4.76 -17.70
N ALA A 61 5.28 4.57 -18.98
CA ALA A 61 3.87 4.53 -19.39
C ALA A 61 3.11 3.36 -18.76
N ASP A 62 3.73 2.18 -18.64
CA ASP A 62 3.15 1.02 -17.95
C ASP A 62 2.89 1.33 -16.49
N LEU A 63 3.86 1.94 -15.80
CA LEU A 63 3.73 2.32 -14.39
C LEU A 63 2.66 3.39 -14.18
N GLN A 64 2.52 4.35 -15.11
CA GLN A 64 1.47 5.35 -15.06
C GLN A 64 0.08 4.71 -15.20
N ARG A 65 -0.06 3.74 -16.09
CA ARG A 65 -1.31 2.99 -16.28
C ARG A 65 -1.69 2.23 -15.02
N ILE A 66 -0.73 1.56 -14.39
CA ILE A 66 -0.92 0.84 -13.13
C ILE A 66 -1.33 1.82 -12.03
N SER A 67 -0.65 2.97 -11.94
CA SER A 67 -0.93 4.01 -10.94
C SER A 67 -2.34 4.58 -11.10
N LYS A 68 -2.77 4.82 -12.33
CA LYS A 68 -4.13 5.27 -12.61
C LYS A 68 -5.17 4.23 -12.19
N SER A 69 -4.91 2.97 -12.49
CA SER A 69 -5.78 1.87 -12.08
C SER A 69 -5.89 1.77 -10.56
N LEU A 70 -4.76 1.95 -9.85
CA LEU A 70 -4.74 1.99 -8.38
C LEU A 70 -5.57 3.17 -7.86
N ALA A 71 -5.38 4.37 -8.41
CA ALA A 71 -6.14 5.54 -8.01
C ALA A 71 -7.65 5.32 -8.18
N ASP A 72 -8.07 4.69 -9.27
CA ASP A 72 -9.47 4.38 -9.55
C ASP A 72 -10.03 3.32 -8.60
N ARG A 73 -9.22 2.37 -8.15
CA ARG A 73 -9.63 1.27 -7.27
C ARG A 73 -9.61 1.62 -5.79
N LEU A 74 -8.64 2.42 -5.34
CA LEU A 74 -8.44 2.71 -3.91
C LEU A 74 -9.35 3.83 -3.42
N THR A 75 -10.66 3.62 -3.48
CA THR A 75 -11.67 4.60 -3.11
C THR A 75 -12.15 4.50 -1.66
N TYR A 76 -11.68 3.48 -0.93
CA TYR A 76 -12.17 3.10 0.39
C TYR A 76 -11.21 3.48 1.53
N LEU A 77 -10.14 4.23 1.25
CA LEU A 77 -9.18 4.68 2.27
C LEU A 77 -9.57 6.01 2.90
N LEU A 78 -10.75 6.55 2.58
CA LEU A 78 -11.31 7.83 3.06
C LEU A 78 -10.54 9.07 2.57
N GLU A 79 -9.51 8.88 1.76
CA GLU A 79 -8.73 9.95 1.13
C GLU A 79 -8.46 9.53 -0.32
N PRO A 80 -8.81 10.37 -1.31
CA PRO A 80 -8.47 10.06 -2.69
C PRO A 80 -6.95 9.98 -2.86
N ILE A 81 -6.49 9.00 -3.60
CA ILE A 81 -5.06 8.84 -3.90
C ILE A 81 -4.84 9.13 -5.37
N SER A 82 -3.88 10.01 -5.67
CA SER A 82 -3.57 10.38 -7.04
C SER A 82 -2.06 10.47 -7.26
N PRO A 83 -1.59 10.24 -8.51
CA PRO A 83 -0.20 10.46 -8.86
C PRO A 83 0.18 11.93 -8.66
N ILE A 84 1.34 12.17 -8.05
CA ILE A 84 1.87 13.52 -7.84
C ILE A 84 3.19 13.74 -8.57
N GLU A 85 3.94 12.67 -8.79
CA GLU A 85 5.23 12.74 -9.44
C GLU A 85 5.53 11.46 -10.23
N VAL A 86 6.07 11.62 -11.43
CA VAL A 86 6.54 10.53 -12.27
C VAL A 86 8.00 10.79 -12.59
N ASP A 87 8.88 9.88 -12.17
CA ASP A 87 10.28 9.88 -12.56
C ASP A 87 10.46 8.87 -13.69
N ALA A 88 10.47 9.38 -14.92
CA ALA A 88 10.58 8.53 -16.11
C ALA A 88 11.95 7.87 -16.23
N GLN A 89 12.99 8.51 -15.72
CA GLN A 89 14.35 7.99 -15.78
C GLN A 89 14.54 6.82 -14.82
N GLU A 90 14.09 6.99 -13.59
CA GLU A 90 14.14 5.93 -12.56
C GLU A 90 12.97 4.96 -12.65
N CYS A 91 11.97 5.26 -13.49
CA CYS A 91 10.74 4.49 -13.63
C CYS A 91 10.05 4.25 -12.30
N VAL A 92 9.68 5.35 -11.66
CA VAL A 92 8.95 5.38 -10.38
C VAL A 92 7.76 6.33 -10.52
N VAL A 93 6.59 5.91 -10.05
CA VAL A 93 5.43 6.79 -9.88
C VAL A 93 5.16 6.92 -8.38
N GLN A 94 5.16 8.15 -7.90
CA GLN A 94 4.77 8.48 -6.52
C GLN A 94 3.33 8.95 -6.51
N MET A 95 2.53 8.34 -5.66
CA MET A 95 1.13 8.68 -5.45
C MET A 95 0.93 9.10 -4.00
N ARG A 96 -0.04 9.96 -3.74
CA ARG A 96 -0.31 10.47 -2.41
C ARG A 96 -1.78 10.79 -2.24
N SER A 97 -2.25 10.74 -0.98
CA SER A 97 -3.59 11.28 -0.64
C SER A 97 -3.68 12.74 -1.09
N ASN A 98 -4.75 13.08 -1.82
CA ASN A 98 -5.00 14.43 -2.28
C ASN A 98 -6.51 14.67 -2.37
N PRO A 99 -7.12 15.39 -1.41
CA PRO A 99 -6.49 16.09 -0.30
C PRO A 99 -6.02 15.14 0.82
N PRO A 100 -4.99 15.52 1.59
CA PRO A 100 -4.60 14.79 2.79
C PRO A 100 -5.60 15.03 3.92
N HIS A 101 -5.54 14.20 4.96
CA HIS A 101 -6.27 14.48 6.20
C HIS A 101 -5.56 15.62 6.95
N LYS A 102 -6.30 16.67 7.28
CA LYS A 102 -5.78 17.84 7.99
C LYS A 102 -6.44 18.01 9.33
N ASP A 103 -5.64 18.41 10.32
CA ASP A 103 -6.09 18.89 11.62
C ASP A 103 -5.33 20.19 11.99
N ASP A 104 -5.55 20.73 13.20
CA ASP A 104 -4.93 22.00 13.61
C ASP A 104 -3.40 21.92 13.71
N ASP A 105 -2.85 20.73 13.95
CA ASP A 105 -1.43 20.52 14.23
C ASP A 105 -0.62 20.08 13.02
N GLY A 106 -1.29 19.57 11.98
CA GLY A 106 -0.59 19.09 10.80
C GLY A 106 -1.47 18.35 9.82
N ARG A 107 -0.86 17.48 9.02
CA ARG A 107 -1.55 16.68 8.02
C ARG A 107 -1.00 15.26 7.97
N SER A 108 -1.87 14.32 7.64
CA SER A 108 -1.53 12.91 7.46
C SER A 108 -1.98 12.46 6.07
N TYR A 109 -1.23 11.56 5.46
CA TYR A 109 -1.55 11.09 4.11
C TYR A 109 -0.92 9.73 3.83
N TYR A 110 -1.57 8.97 2.96
CA TYR A 110 -0.99 7.78 2.37
C TYR A 110 -0.01 8.15 1.27
N GLU A 111 1.05 7.39 1.15
CA GLU A 111 1.97 7.44 0.02
C GLU A 111 2.10 6.05 -0.59
N LEU A 112 1.96 5.99 -1.91
CA LEU A 112 2.02 4.76 -2.67
C LEU A 112 3.11 4.93 -3.72
N LEU A 113 4.04 3.98 -3.78
CA LEU A 113 5.11 3.95 -4.77
C LEU A 113 4.90 2.77 -5.69
N VAL A 114 5.01 3.01 -6.98
CA VAL A 114 5.01 1.98 -8.03
C VAL A 114 6.32 2.07 -8.77
N ARG A 115 7.14 1.02 -8.74
CA ARG A 115 8.50 1.02 -9.28
C ARG A 115 8.74 -0.10 -10.27
N ARG A 116 9.50 0.19 -11.34
CA ARG A 116 9.94 -0.83 -12.28
C ARG A 116 10.81 -1.92 -11.62
N GLY A 117 11.51 -1.59 -10.54
CA GLY A 117 12.24 -2.59 -9.75
C GLY A 117 11.37 -3.70 -9.17
N GLY A 118 10.05 -3.62 -9.38
CA GLY A 118 9.12 -4.69 -9.06
C GLY A 118 8.38 -4.51 -7.76
N GLU A 119 8.01 -3.28 -7.40
CA GLU A 119 7.27 -3.10 -6.16
C GLU A 119 6.09 -2.14 -6.27
N ILE A 120 5.06 -2.44 -5.48
CA ILE A 120 3.97 -1.55 -5.10
C ILE A 120 3.99 -1.49 -3.59
N ALA A 121 4.18 -0.30 -3.01
CA ALA A 121 4.33 -0.14 -1.56
C ALA A 121 3.44 0.99 -1.04
N LEU A 122 2.72 0.72 0.05
CA LEU A 122 1.84 1.68 0.72
C LEU A 122 2.33 1.91 2.14
N VAL A 123 2.51 3.20 2.48
CA VAL A 123 2.88 3.67 3.82
C VAL A 123 2.04 4.90 4.17
N ARG A 124 2.07 5.31 5.44
CA ARG A 124 1.40 6.52 5.88
C ARG A 124 2.40 7.46 6.55
N TYR A 125 2.26 8.74 6.28
CA TYR A 125 3.10 9.80 6.85
C TYR A 125 2.25 10.83 7.58
N ARG A 126 2.89 11.50 8.54
CA ARG A 126 2.37 12.69 9.16
C ARG A 126 3.42 13.81 9.09
N LYS A 127 2.96 15.02 8.81
CA LYS A 127 3.78 16.22 8.86
C LYS A 127 3.12 17.21 9.80
N GLU A 128 3.77 17.46 10.95
CA GLU A 128 3.39 18.53 11.86
C GLU A 128 3.73 19.87 11.23
N ASN A 129 2.99 20.92 11.58
CA ASN A 129 3.27 22.28 11.11
C ASN A 129 4.69 22.69 11.49
N GLY A 130 5.49 23.10 10.50
CA GLY A 130 6.86 23.57 10.70
C GLY A 130 7.90 22.47 10.94
N ALA A 131 7.53 21.20 10.80
CA ALA A 131 8.43 20.07 11.01
C ALA A 131 8.57 19.21 9.74
N ALA A 132 9.59 18.34 9.70
CA ALA A 132 9.72 17.32 8.66
C ALA A 132 8.68 16.23 8.86
N ARG A 133 8.30 15.56 7.76
CA ARG A 133 7.39 14.42 7.83
C ARG A 133 8.05 13.22 8.52
N HIS A 134 7.22 12.40 9.15
CA HIS A 134 7.65 11.13 9.72
C HIS A 134 6.60 10.05 9.42
N GLN A 135 7.04 8.82 9.37
CA GLN A 135 6.15 7.70 9.12
C GLN A 135 5.31 7.40 10.36
N ILE A 136 4.03 7.17 10.14
CA ILE A 136 3.08 6.74 11.18
C ILE A 136 2.44 5.43 10.76
N PRO A 137 1.87 4.66 11.70
CA PRO A 137 1.10 3.49 11.35
C PRO A 137 -0.14 3.85 10.53
N ALA A 138 -0.46 3.01 9.56
CA ALA A 138 -1.76 3.01 8.91
C ALA A 138 -2.67 2.04 9.66
N THR A 139 -3.92 2.44 9.89
CA THR A 139 -4.91 1.58 10.57
C THR A 139 -6.12 1.43 9.67
N VAL A 140 -6.43 0.18 9.33
CA VAL A 140 -7.56 -0.17 8.48
C VAL A 140 -8.30 -1.37 9.09
N THR A 141 -9.51 -1.62 8.61
CA THR A 141 -10.20 -2.87 8.97
C THR A 141 -9.48 -4.06 8.31
N ARG A 142 -9.68 -5.25 8.87
CA ARG A 142 -9.15 -6.49 8.25
C ARG A 142 -9.67 -6.66 6.83
N GLU A 143 -10.92 -6.36 6.61
CA GLU A 143 -11.56 -6.43 5.29
C GLU A 143 -10.89 -5.47 4.29
N VAL A 144 -10.63 -4.24 4.69
CA VAL A 144 -9.94 -3.25 3.85
C VAL A 144 -8.52 -3.70 3.54
N LEU A 145 -7.80 -4.27 4.50
CA LEU A 145 -6.44 -4.76 4.24
C LEU A 145 -6.42 -5.87 3.18
N VAL A 146 -7.33 -6.82 3.28
CA VAL A 146 -7.45 -7.89 2.28
C VAL A 146 -7.83 -7.31 0.91
N ARG A 147 -8.71 -6.33 0.87
CA ARG A 147 -9.09 -5.64 -0.37
C ARG A 147 -7.93 -4.90 -1.01
N LEU A 148 -7.08 -4.26 -0.22
CA LEU A 148 -5.84 -3.65 -0.71
C LEU A 148 -4.94 -4.67 -1.41
N VAL A 149 -4.74 -5.82 -0.81
CA VAL A 149 -3.95 -6.91 -1.41
C VAL A 149 -4.58 -7.37 -2.73
N SER A 150 -5.90 -7.53 -2.76
CA SER A 150 -6.64 -7.88 -3.97
C SER A 150 -6.44 -6.86 -5.09
N ASP A 151 -6.53 -5.58 -4.77
CA ASP A 151 -6.36 -4.51 -5.76
C ASP A 151 -4.91 -4.39 -6.24
N PHE A 152 -3.93 -4.58 -5.37
CA PHE A 152 -2.51 -4.63 -5.76
C PHE A 152 -2.25 -5.75 -6.78
N GLY A 153 -2.86 -6.92 -6.56
CA GLY A 153 -2.75 -8.01 -7.51
C GLY A 153 -3.48 -7.73 -8.83
N ALA A 154 -4.68 -7.19 -8.74
CA ALA A 154 -5.53 -6.96 -9.91
C ALA A 154 -4.92 -5.99 -10.91
N VAL A 155 -4.16 -4.98 -10.48
CA VAL A 155 -3.55 -4.02 -11.41
C VAL A 155 -2.38 -4.60 -12.20
N LEU A 156 -1.90 -5.77 -11.80
CA LEU A 156 -0.85 -6.51 -12.52
C LEU A 156 -1.42 -7.54 -13.50
N ASP A 157 -2.70 -7.83 -13.41
CA ASP A 157 -3.36 -8.84 -14.25
C ASP A 157 -3.68 -8.32 -15.66
#